data_f4b21e5b141b8fd2534242ca6bbddff4
#
_entry.id   f4b21e5b141b8fd2534242ca6bbddff4
#
_cell.length_a   1.000
_cell.length_b   1.000
_cell.length_c   1.000
_cell.angle_alpha   90.00
_cell.angle_beta   90.00
_cell.angle_gamma   90.00
#
_symmetry.space_group_name_H-M   'P 1'
#
loop_
_entity.id
_entity.type
_entity.pdbx_description
1 polymer ?
#
loop_
_entity_poly.entity_id
_entity_poly.type
_entity_poly.pdbx_seq_one_letter_code
_entity_poly.pdbx_strand_id
1 'polypeptide(L)'
;MKTRLILFIAIAGLLISCGDGSFNHPPIKLALSSATENYIKWIHSVDSTVVILDLKSLPIDSALQQLLSCDGIIFTGGEDVVPSYYGKTADSARYETNPARDSLEFALIKKAFKVKMPVLGVCRGQQLINVSQGGTLLVDIPADFPSNIAHRCEDYTRCYHHVKVLPGTLLSEVTIADTGWVTTNHHQAVENPGKDIRISAIAPDGIPEAIEWVDPKDKGYFMAVQWHPERMDIRSPLSGPVARAFLQACIIHGVIR
;
A
#
# COMPACT_ATOMS: atom_id res chain seq x y z
N MET A 1 1.63 -39.99 3.60
CA MET A 1 2.38 -39.16 2.65
C MET A 1 1.40 -38.57 1.65
N LYS A 2 0.97 -37.32 1.85
CA LYS A 2 0.13 -36.60 0.89
C LYS A 2 1.00 -35.52 0.25
N THR A 3 1.37 -35.77 -1.00
CA THR A 3 2.16 -34.87 -1.84
C THR A 3 1.35 -33.57 -2.06
N ARG A 4 1.80 -32.46 -1.49
CA ARG A 4 1.25 -31.15 -1.79
C ARG A 4 1.74 -30.75 -3.17
N LEU A 5 0.83 -30.73 -4.12
CA LEU A 5 1.05 -30.17 -5.45
C LEU A 5 1.14 -28.64 -5.28
N ILE A 6 2.36 -28.13 -5.21
CA ILE A 6 2.64 -26.68 -5.26
C ILE A 6 2.42 -26.30 -6.72
N LEU A 7 1.34 -25.62 -7.00
CA LEU A 7 1.07 -25.02 -8.30
C LEU A 7 2.01 -23.82 -8.44
N PHE A 8 3.22 -24.06 -8.96
CA PHE A 8 4.06 -23.00 -9.51
C PHE A 8 3.28 -22.38 -10.66
N ILE A 9 2.77 -21.16 -10.45
CA ILE A 9 2.45 -20.28 -11.57
C ILE A 9 3.80 -19.99 -12.21
N ALA A 10 4.09 -20.70 -13.28
CA ALA A 10 5.21 -20.41 -14.14
C ALA A 10 4.95 -18.98 -14.67
N ILE A 11 5.62 -18.00 -14.07
CA ILE A 11 5.79 -16.67 -14.66
C ILE A 11 6.60 -16.96 -15.92
N ALA A 12 5.89 -17.01 -17.05
CA ALA A 12 6.53 -17.09 -18.35
C ALA A 12 7.51 -15.92 -18.39
N GLY A 13 8.81 -16.24 -18.40
CA GLY A 13 9.85 -15.25 -18.49
C GLY A 13 9.67 -14.46 -19.78
N LEU A 14 9.03 -13.31 -19.69
CA LEU A 14 9.27 -12.26 -20.69
C LEU A 14 10.72 -11.86 -20.51
N LEU A 15 11.54 -12.31 -21.47
CA LEU A 15 12.94 -11.97 -21.60
C LEU A 15 13.09 -10.46 -21.44
N ILE A 16 13.67 -10.04 -20.32
CA ILE A 16 14.22 -8.70 -20.18
C ILE A 16 15.38 -8.65 -21.15
N SER A 17 15.11 -8.15 -22.36
CA SER A 17 16.14 -7.76 -23.29
C SER A 17 16.92 -6.63 -22.62
N CYS A 18 18.20 -6.86 -22.33
CA CYS A 18 19.15 -5.80 -22.03
C CYS A 18 19.38 -4.96 -23.29
N GLY A 19 18.49 -4.02 -23.54
CA GLY A 19 18.60 -3.04 -24.60
C GLY A 19 17.59 -1.95 -24.31
N ASP A 20 18.08 -0.71 -24.18
CA ASP A 20 17.35 0.55 -24.12
C ASP A 20 15.94 0.44 -23.49
N GLY A 21 15.78 0.93 -22.29
CA GLY A 21 14.65 0.83 -21.36
C GLY A 21 13.24 1.09 -21.90
N SER A 22 12.84 0.51 -23.03
CA SER A 22 11.48 0.52 -23.53
C SER A 22 10.70 -0.65 -22.95
N PHE A 23 9.82 -0.39 -22.02
CA PHE A 23 8.83 -1.35 -21.56
C PHE A 23 7.92 -1.73 -22.72
N ASN A 24 7.91 -3.02 -23.10
CA ASN A 24 7.15 -3.50 -24.27
C ASN A 24 5.70 -3.90 -23.85
N HIS A 25 5.01 -2.99 -23.16
CA HIS A 25 3.59 -3.15 -22.80
C HIS A 25 2.82 -1.84 -23.07
N PRO A 26 1.50 -1.89 -23.25
CA PRO A 26 0.68 -0.68 -23.32
C PRO A 26 0.88 0.20 -22.07
N PRO A 27 0.79 1.54 -22.17
CA PRO A 27 0.89 2.42 -21.02
C PRO A 27 -0.08 2.03 -19.93
N ILE A 28 0.43 1.79 -18.72
CA ILE A 28 -0.38 1.51 -17.52
C ILE A 28 -1.16 2.78 -17.18
N LYS A 29 -2.45 2.64 -16.86
CA LYS A 29 -3.26 3.69 -16.23
C LYS A 29 -3.36 3.40 -14.75
N LEU A 30 -2.83 4.29 -13.94
CA LEU A 30 -2.76 4.13 -12.49
C LEU A 30 -3.60 5.19 -11.79
N ALA A 31 -4.57 4.76 -10.97
CA ALA A 31 -5.30 5.64 -10.10
C ALA A 31 -4.52 5.93 -8.81
N LEU A 32 -4.49 7.18 -8.38
CA LEU A 32 -4.08 7.59 -7.04
C LEU A 32 -5.28 8.18 -6.30
N SER A 33 -5.49 7.78 -5.05
CA SER A 33 -6.58 8.33 -4.23
C SER A 33 -6.38 9.82 -3.91
N SER A 34 -5.11 10.25 -3.84
CA SER A 34 -4.69 11.66 -3.78
C SER A 34 -3.27 11.77 -4.34
N ALA A 35 -3.13 12.26 -5.56
CA ALA A 35 -1.84 12.38 -6.22
C ALA A 35 -1.01 13.53 -5.60
N THR A 36 0.25 13.23 -5.29
CA THR A 36 1.26 14.23 -4.97
C THR A 36 2.50 14.02 -5.84
N GLU A 37 3.32 15.03 -5.94
CA GLU A 37 4.53 14.99 -6.78
C GLU A 37 5.47 13.84 -6.40
N ASN A 38 5.58 13.49 -5.11
CA ASN A 38 6.44 12.40 -4.64
C ASN A 38 5.98 11.05 -5.20
N TYR A 39 4.66 10.74 -5.15
CA TYR A 39 4.13 9.50 -5.73
C TYR A 39 4.35 9.46 -7.24
N ILE A 40 4.10 10.57 -7.94
CA ILE A 40 4.29 10.66 -9.39
C ILE A 40 5.75 10.40 -9.76
N LYS A 41 6.69 11.08 -9.10
CA LYS A 41 8.14 10.89 -9.31
C LYS A 41 8.58 9.47 -8.99
N TRP A 42 8.08 8.91 -7.91
CA TRP A 42 8.41 7.54 -7.49
C TRP A 42 7.99 6.52 -8.53
N ILE A 43 6.75 6.58 -9.02
CA ILE A 43 6.25 5.68 -10.06
C ILE A 43 6.99 5.90 -11.38
N HIS A 44 7.15 7.15 -11.80
CA HIS A 44 7.86 7.49 -13.05
C HIS A 44 9.36 7.16 -13.01
N SER A 45 9.97 7.02 -11.83
CA SER A 45 11.35 6.54 -11.72
C SER A 45 11.49 5.04 -12.02
N VAL A 46 10.39 4.28 -11.99
CA VAL A 46 10.33 2.87 -12.40
C VAL A 46 9.87 2.76 -13.86
N ASP A 47 8.79 3.45 -14.21
CA ASP A 47 8.23 3.47 -15.57
C ASP A 47 7.62 4.85 -15.87
N SER A 48 8.30 5.63 -16.69
CA SER A 48 7.89 6.98 -17.06
C SER A 48 6.68 7.03 -18.03
N THR A 49 6.24 5.90 -18.56
CA THR A 49 5.09 5.80 -19.47
C THR A 49 3.75 5.66 -18.74
N VAL A 50 3.77 5.44 -17.42
CA VAL A 50 2.56 5.29 -16.61
C VAL A 50 1.73 6.58 -16.64
N VAL A 51 0.45 6.44 -17.00
CA VAL A 51 -0.53 7.53 -16.98
C VAL A 51 -1.20 7.55 -15.62
N ILE A 52 -1.05 8.65 -14.89
CA ILE A 52 -1.59 8.81 -13.53
C ILE A 52 -2.91 9.58 -13.57
N LEU A 53 -3.93 9.03 -12.91
CA LEU A 53 -5.23 9.67 -12.67
C LEU A 53 -5.38 9.99 -11.18
N ASP A 54 -5.56 11.27 -10.86
CA ASP A 54 -5.89 11.70 -9.50
C ASP A 54 -7.40 11.62 -9.28
N LEU A 55 -7.81 10.81 -8.31
CA LEU A 55 -9.22 10.64 -7.94
C LEU A 55 -9.66 11.57 -6.80
N LYS A 56 -8.72 12.36 -6.25
CA LYS A 56 -8.99 13.29 -5.16
C LYS A 56 -10.13 14.23 -5.52
N SER A 57 -11.07 14.42 -4.60
CA SER A 57 -12.16 15.39 -4.73
C SER A 57 -13.14 15.14 -5.88
N LEU A 58 -13.09 13.97 -6.53
CA LEU A 58 -14.12 13.60 -7.49
C LEU A 58 -15.40 13.14 -6.76
N PRO A 59 -16.59 13.38 -7.34
CA PRO A 59 -17.79 12.69 -6.90
C PRO A 59 -17.58 11.16 -6.96
N ILE A 60 -18.12 10.44 -5.98
CA ILE A 60 -17.88 8.98 -5.81
C ILE A 60 -18.18 8.21 -7.10
N ASP A 61 -19.32 8.47 -7.75
CA ASP A 61 -19.70 7.76 -8.98
C ASP A 61 -18.69 8.00 -10.13
N SER A 62 -18.24 9.25 -10.27
CA SER A 62 -17.23 9.62 -11.27
C SER A 62 -15.89 8.95 -10.97
N ALA A 63 -15.47 8.93 -9.70
CA ALA A 63 -14.24 8.28 -9.28
C ALA A 63 -14.29 6.75 -9.52
N LEU A 64 -15.41 6.10 -9.20
CA LEU A 64 -15.63 4.68 -9.47
C LEU A 64 -15.62 4.35 -10.97
N GLN A 65 -16.16 5.23 -11.81
CA GLN A 65 -16.13 5.07 -13.26
C GLN A 65 -14.68 5.21 -13.78
N GLN A 66 -13.94 6.22 -13.32
CA GLN A 66 -12.55 6.41 -13.71
C GLN A 66 -11.65 5.26 -13.21
N LEU A 67 -11.85 4.79 -11.98
CA LEU A 67 -11.13 3.64 -11.43
C LEU A 67 -11.22 2.42 -12.36
N LEU A 68 -12.39 2.13 -12.90
CA LEU A 68 -12.58 0.99 -13.80
C LEU A 68 -11.82 1.09 -15.12
N SER A 69 -11.33 2.28 -15.47
CA SER A 69 -10.44 2.46 -16.63
C SER A 69 -8.96 2.26 -16.30
N CYS A 70 -8.63 2.09 -15.02
CA CYS A 70 -7.26 1.93 -14.52
C CYS A 70 -6.85 0.47 -14.37
N ASP A 71 -5.56 0.21 -14.35
CA ASP A 71 -4.95 -1.10 -14.22
C ASP A 71 -4.55 -1.40 -12.75
N GLY A 72 -4.58 -0.38 -11.88
CA GLY A 72 -4.31 -0.48 -10.45
C GLY A 72 -4.61 0.81 -9.72
N ILE A 73 -4.58 0.77 -8.38
CA ILE A 73 -4.78 1.93 -7.53
C ILE A 73 -3.79 1.98 -6.37
N ILE A 74 -3.27 3.19 -6.07
CA ILE A 74 -2.52 3.48 -4.85
C ILE A 74 -3.40 4.34 -3.93
N PHE A 75 -3.64 3.83 -2.70
CA PHE A 75 -4.16 4.62 -1.60
C PHE A 75 -3.01 5.30 -0.88
N THR A 76 -3.01 6.62 -0.87
CA THR A 76 -1.88 7.44 -0.45
C THR A 76 -1.97 7.87 1.02
N GLY A 77 -0.89 8.42 1.56
CA GLY A 77 -0.84 9.04 2.88
C GLY A 77 -1.78 10.26 3.00
N GLY A 78 -1.94 10.77 4.22
CA GLY A 78 -2.76 11.95 4.49
C GLY A 78 -3.30 12.00 5.92
N GLU A 79 -4.42 12.72 6.10
CA GLU A 79 -5.13 12.93 7.36
C GLU A 79 -5.61 11.61 7.97
N ASP A 80 -5.87 11.58 9.26
CA ASP A 80 -6.29 10.38 9.98
C ASP A 80 -7.62 9.81 9.47
N VAL A 81 -7.77 8.50 9.56
CA VAL A 81 -9.06 7.82 9.33
C VAL A 81 -9.99 8.12 10.50
N VAL A 82 -11.25 8.46 10.22
CA VAL A 82 -12.24 8.77 11.26
C VAL A 82 -12.36 7.63 12.27
N PRO A 83 -12.10 7.88 13.58
CA PRO A 83 -12.04 6.83 14.60
C PRO A 83 -13.32 6.01 14.79
N SER A 84 -14.49 6.57 14.49
CA SER A 84 -15.75 5.83 14.58
C SER A 84 -15.83 4.65 13.59
N TYR A 85 -15.09 4.66 12.48
CA TYR A 85 -15.07 3.54 11.53
C TYR A 85 -14.41 2.27 12.07
N TYR A 86 -13.58 2.40 13.12
CA TYR A 86 -12.92 1.27 13.76
C TYR A 86 -13.19 1.16 15.27
N GLY A 87 -14.36 1.70 15.71
CA GLY A 87 -14.88 1.51 17.07
C GLY A 87 -14.29 2.44 18.14
N LYS A 88 -13.52 3.46 17.74
CA LYS A 88 -12.88 4.42 18.67
C LYS A 88 -13.58 5.79 18.64
N THR A 89 -14.90 5.82 18.72
CA THR A 89 -15.72 7.05 18.58
C THR A 89 -15.35 8.15 19.59
N ALA A 90 -14.96 7.78 20.82
CA ALA A 90 -14.52 8.73 21.85
C ALA A 90 -13.28 9.54 21.44
N ASP A 91 -12.48 9.03 20.51
CA ASP A 91 -11.24 9.66 20.04
C ASP A 91 -11.45 10.59 18.82
N SER A 92 -12.69 10.74 18.34
CA SER A 92 -12.99 11.49 17.11
C SER A 92 -12.57 12.97 17.10
N ALA A 93 -12.35 13.55 18.28
CA ALA A 93 -11.92 14.94 18.42
C ALA A 93 -10.40 15.11 18.60
N ARG A 94 -9.63 14.01 18.66
CA ARG A 94 -8.18 14.08 18.98
C ARG A 94 -7.35 14.62 17.82
N TYR A 95 -7.75 14.34 16.59
CA TYR A 95 -6.95 14.67 15.40
C TYR A 95 -7.81 15.08 14.22
N GLU A 96 -7.18 15.74 13.26
CA GLU A 96 -7.83 16.16 12.02
C GLU A 96 -8.15 14.95 11.14
N THR A 97 -9.41 14.85 10.72
CA THR A 97 -9.93 13.80 9.85
C THR A 97 -10.63 14.39 8.63
N ASN A 98 -10.78 13.59 7.59
CA ASN A 98 -11.48 14.01 6.37
C ASN A 98 -12.56 12.96 6.01
N PRO A 99 -13.79 13.07 6.56
CA PRO A 99 -14.86 12.11 6.32
C PRO A 99 -15.27 11.97 4.84
N ALA A 100 -15.16 13.04 4.07
CA ALA A 100 -15.48 13.02 2.65
C ALA A 100 -14.45 12.15 1.88
N ARG A 101 -13.17 12.31 2.20
CA ARG A 101 -12.09 11.49 1.66
C ARG A 101 -12.24 10.02 2.08
N ASP A 102 -12.54 9.75 3.36
CA ASP A 102 -12.78 8.40 3.84
C ASP A 102 -13.92 7.73 3.07
N SER A 103 -15.04 8.44 2.90
CA SER A 103 -16.20 7.91 2.17
C SER A 103 -15.87 7.54 0.72
N LEU A 104 -15.14 8.42 0.02
CA LEU A 104 -14.65 8.17 -1.33
C LEU A 104 -13.73 6.95 -1.38
N GLU A 105 -12.70 6.92 -0.53
CA GLU A 105 -11.69 5.88 -0.57
C GLU A 105 -12.23 4.52 -0.12
N PHE A 106 -13.17 4.44 0.84
CA PHE A 106 -13.86 3.19 1.16
C PHE A 106 -14.65 2.64 -0.04
N ALA A 107 -15.33 3.51 -0.80
CA ALA A 107 -16.01 3.11 -2.02
C ALA A 107 -15.03 2.57 -3.07
N LEU A 108 -13.89 3.23 -3.25
CA LEU A 108 -12.82 2.82 -4.16
C LEU A 108 -12.21 1.47 -3.76
N ILE A 109 -11.87 1.26 -2.45
CA ILE A 109 -11.34 -0.02 -1.94
C ILE A 109 -12.31 -1.16 -2.22
N LYS A 110 -13.58 -0.97 -1.83
CA LYS A 110 -14.64 -1.98 -2.07
C LYS A 110 -14.75 -2.35 -3.54
N LYS A 111 -14.68 -1.36 -4.44
CA LYS A 111 -14.74 -1.60 -5.88
C LYS A 111 -13.50 -2.29 -6.40
N ALA A 112 -12.29 -1.83 -6.03
CA ALA A 112 -11.02 -2.39 -6.46
C ALA A 112 -10.92 -3.88 -6.08
N PHE A 113 -11.20 -4.23 -4.82
CA PHE A 113 -11.18 -5.62 -4.38
C PHE A 113 -12.23 -6.49 -5.08
N LYS A 114 -13.44 -5.95 -5.33
CA LYS A 114 -14.51 -6.68 -6.05
C LYS A 114 -14.08 -7.05 -7.47
N VAL A 115 -13.32 -6.19 -8.16
CA VAL A 115 -12.85 -6.45 -9.53
C VAL A 115 -11.44 -7.04 -9.57
N LYS A 116 -10.89 -7.41 -8.40
CA LYS A 116 -9.53 -7.97 -8.25
C LYS A 116 -8.43 -7.06 -8.81
N MET A 117 -8.64 -5.76 -8.79
CA MET A 117 -7.66 -4.77 -9.21
C MET A 117 -6.45 -4.77 -8.28
N PRO A 118 -5.23 -4.64 -8.78
CA PRO A 118 -4.06 -4.42 -7.95
C PRO A 118 -4.19 -3.20 -7.06
N VAL A 119 -3.90 -3.38 -5.77
CA VAL A 119 -4.01 -2.35 -4.73
C VAL A 119 -2.70 -2.23 -3.98
N LEU A 120 -2.20 -1.01 -3.87
CA LEU A 120 -1.10 -0.64 -2.98
C LEU A 120 -1.59 0.42 -1.98
N GLY A 121 -1.34 0.19 -0.68
CA GLY A 121 -1.59 1.18 0.37
C GLY A 121 -0.28 1.77 0.90
N VAL A 122 -0.23 3.08 1.14
CA VAL A 122 0.93 3.76 1.73
C VAL A 122 0.47 4.61 2.92
N CYS A 123 1.08 4.41 4.07
CA CYS A 123 0.84 5.12 5.33
C CYS A 123 -0.66 5.08 5.69
N ARG A 124 -1.38 6.21 5.61
CA ARG A 124 -2.84 6.23 5.81
C ARG A 124 -3.57 5.21 4.92
N GLY A 125 -3.09 4.97 3.68
CA GLY A 125 -3.67 3.96 2.78
C GLY A 125 -3.65 2.55 3.36
N GLN A 126 -2.58 2.15 4.08
CA GLN A 126 -2.54 0.89 4.82
C GLN A 126 -3.60 0.85 5.92
N GLN A 127 -3.70 1.91 6.70
CA GLN A 127 -4.63 2.02 7.82
C GLN A 127 -6.08 1.93 7.34
N LEU A 128 -6.42 2.70 6.31
CA LEU A 128 -7.76 2.71 5.72
C LEU A 128 -8.15 1.35 5.14
N ILE A 129 -7.24 0.67 4.45
CA ILE A 129 -7.49 -0.67 3.92
C ILE A 129 -7.73 -1.66 5.07
N ASN A 130 -6.91 -1.60 6.14
CA ASN A 130 -7.13 -2.44 7.33
C ASN A 130 -8.53 -2.23 7.90
N VAL A 131 -8.94 -0.98 8.11
CA VAL A 131 -10.28 -0.62 8.62
C VAL A 131 -11.38 -1.10 7.66
N SER A 132 -11.19 -0.97 6.36
CA SER A 132 -12.15 -1.44 5.35
C SER A 132 -12.44 -2.94 5.42
N GLN A 133 -11.51 -3.72 5.97
CA GLN A 133 -11.62 -5.16 6.20
C GLN A 133 -12.01 -5.51 7.65
N GLY A 134 -12.44 -4.51 8.44
CA GLY A 134 -12.90 -4.68 9.82
C GLY A 134 -11.79 -4.75 10.86
N GLY A 135 -10.58 -4.32 10.52
CA GLY A 135 -9.48 -4.14 11.47
C GLY A 135 -9.60 -2.86 12.30
N THR A 136 -8.74 -2.72 13.31
CA THR A 136 -8.69 -1.54 14.19
C THR A 136 -7.32 -0.85 14.11
N LEU A 137 -7.26 0.40 14.60
CA LEU A 137 -6.04 1.20 14.66
C LEU A 137 -5.75 1.63 16.10
N LEU A 138 -4.47 1.70 16.45
CA LEU A 138 -3.98 2.57 17.52
C LEU A 138 -4.22 4.01 17.07
N VAL A 139 -4.91 4.79 17.89
CA VAL A 139 -5.27 6.17 17.55
C VAL A 139 -4.07 7.09 17.64
N ASP A 140 -3.19 6.82 18.59
CA ASP A 140 -1.97 7.60 18.79
C ASP A 140 -0.88 6.76 19.46
N ILE A 141 0.15 6.38 18.71
CA ILE A 141 1.23 5.53 19.22
C ILE A 141 1.85 6.12 20.50
N PRO A 142 2.25 7.42 20.58
CA PRO A 142 2.84 7.98 21.78
C PRO A 142 1.96 7.88 23.04
N ALA A 143 0.64 7.96 22.88
CA ALA A 143 -0.29 7.94 24.01
C ALA A 143 -0.81 6.54 24.34
N ASP A 144 -1.01 5.70 23.32
CA ASP A 144 -1.73 4.44 23.44
C ASP A 144 -0.80 3.22 23.49
N PHE A 145 0.48 3.41 23.11
CA PHE A 145 1.47 2.33 23.04
C PHE A 145 2.86 2.80 23.50
N PRO A 146 3.42 2.26 24.61
CA PRO A 146 4.76 2.62 25.07
C PRO A 146 5.81 2.19 24.03
N SER A 147 6.45 3.14 23.37
CA SER A 147 7.50 2.90 22.39
C SER A 147 8.66 3.88 22.55
N ASN A 148 9.87 3.38 22.35
CA ASN A 148 11.08 4.20 22.21
C ASN A 148 11.46 4.46 20.75
N ILE A 149 10.64 3.97 19.81
CA ILE A 149 10.84 4.17 18.37
C ILE A 149 10.07 5.40 17.93
N ALA A 150 10.73 6.31 17.22
CA ALA A 150 10.09 7.47 16.64
C ALA A 150 9.42 7.09 15.31
N HIS A 151 8.09 7.01 15.31
CA HIS A 151 7.29 6.81 14.09
C HIS A 151 6.91 8.14 13.42
N ARG A 152 6.99 9.25 14.16
CA ARG A 152 6.76 10.62 13.69
C ARG A 152 7.76 11.56 14.34
N CYS A 153 8.32 12.48 13.57
CA CYS A 153 9.27 13.49 14.02
C CYS A 153 8.78 14.89 13.62
N GLU A 154 9.27 15.94 14.29
CA GLU A 154 9.02 17.33 13.88
C GLU A 154 9.51 17.59 12.46
N ASP A 155 10.76 17.17 12.16
CA ASP A 155 11.28 17.15 10.80
C ASP A 155 11.00 15.78 10.14
N TYR A 156 9.85 15.67 9.49
CA TYR A 156 9.43 14.44 8.80
C TYR A 156 10.36 14.04 7.64
N THR A 157 11.22 14.95 7.16
CA THR A 157 12.19 14.65 6.09
C THR A 157 13.39 13.85 6.60
N ARG A 158 13.58 13.82 7.91
CA ARG A 158 14.67 13.12 8.62
C ARG A 158 14.16 12.10 9.64
N CYS A 159 12.94 11.65 9.49
CA CYS A 159 12.35 10.65 10.38
C CYS A 159 12.51 9.26 9.79
N TYR A 160 13.26 8.41 10.48
CA TYR A 160 13.57 7.06 10.02
C TYR A 160 13.49 6.08 11.18
N HIS A 161 13.01 4.88 10.92
CA HIS A 161 13.19 3.74 11.80
C HIS A 161 13.49 2.46 11.02
N HIS A 162 13.82 1.43 11.74
CA HIS A 162 14.09 0.11 11.18
C HIS A 162 12.79 -0.68 11.04
N VAL A 163 12.68 -1.50 10.00
CA VAL A 163 11.62 -2.50 9.88
C VAL A 163 12.24 -3.88 9.66
N LYS A 164 11.55 -4.91 10.17
CA LYS A 164 11.84 -6.31 9.91
C LYS A 164 10.73 -6.86 9.02
N VAL A 165 11.12 -7.39 7.87
CA VAL A 165 10.22 -8.10 6.94
C VAL A 165 10.02 -9.53 7.44
N LEU A 166 8.79 -9.99 7.48
CA LEU A 166 8.46 -11.32 7.96
C LEU A 166 8.60 -12.36 6.85
N PRO A 167 9.22 -13.52 7.13
CA PRO A 167 9.46 -14.52 6.09
C PRO A 167 8.17 -15.18 5.60
N GLY A 168 8.17 -15.62 4.34
CA GLY A 168 7.01 -16.27 3.72
C GLY A 168 5.86 -15.33 3.40
N THR A 169 6.14 -14.04 3.30
CA THR A 169 5.20 -12.99 2.91
C THR A 169 5.48 -12.54 1.48
N LEU A 170 4.47 -11.97 0.81
CA LEU A 170 4.64 -11.34 -0.51
C LEU A 170 5.72 -10.25 -0.44
N LEU A 171 5.72 -9.45 0.64
CA LEU A 171 6.73 -8.42 0.84
C LEU A 171 8.14 -9.02 0.89
N SER A 172 8.34 -10.18 1.57
CA SER A 172 9.66 -10.84 1.63
C SER A 172 10.12 -11.39 0.27
N GLU A 173 9.18 -11.78 -0.59
CA GLU A 173 9.50 -12.23 -1.96
C GLU A 173 9.88 -11.05 -2.86
N VAL A 174 9.26 -9.89 -2.63
CA VAL A 174 9.42 -8.68 -3.43
C VAL A 174 10.70 -7.93 -3.08
N THR A 175 11.01 -7.78 -1.79
CA THR A 175 12.08 -6.87 -1.34
C THR A 175 13.46 -7.51 -1.27
N ILE A 176 13.56 -8.84 -1.20
CA ILE A 176 14.83 -9.60 -1.06
C ILE A 176 15.64 -9.17 0.18
N ALA A 177 14.99 -8.45 1.11
CA ALA A 177 15.64 -7.92 2.31
C ALA A 177 14.83 -8.30 3.54
N ASP A 178 15.51 -8.89 4.53
CA ASP A 178 14.87 -9.26 5.81
C ASP A 178 14.66 -8.06 6.73
N THR A 179 15.35 -6.93 6.46
CA THR A 179 15.32 -5.75 7.32
C THR A 179 15.86 -4.51 6.58
N GLY A 180 15.45 -3.32 7.02
CA GLY A 180 15.97 -2.08 6.44
C GLY A 180 15.47 -0.82 7.14
N TRP A 181 16.11 0.30 6.82
CA TRP A 181 15.67 1.63 7.23
C TRP A 181 14.57 2.13 6.29
N VAL A 182 13.53 2.73 6.86
CA VAL A 182 12.43 3.34 6.12
C VAL A 182 12.18 4.78 6.56
N THR A 183 11.70 5.61 5.64
CA THR A 183 11.22 6.96 5.96
C THR A 183 9.83 6.86 6.56
N THR A 184 9.63 7.43 7.74
CA THR A 184 8.38 7.33 8.48
C THR A 184 7.78 8.71 8.80
N ASN A 185 6.47 8.79 8.96
CA ASN A 185 5.77 9.96 9.48
C ASN A 185 4.32 9.62 9.84
N HIS A 186 4.13 8.72 10.81
CA HIS A 186 2.81 8.35 11.27
C HIS A 186 2.74 8.29 12.80
N HIS A 187 1.60 8.64 13.37
CA HIS A 187 1.32 8.49 14.80
C HIS A 187 0.22 7.46 15.07
N GLN A 188 -0.46 6.99 14.01
CA GLN A 188 -1.40 5.88 14.06
C GLN A 188 -0.76 4.61 13.48
N ALA A 189 -1.27 3.44 13.87
CA ALA A 189 -0.83 2.15 13.35
C ALA A 189 -1.97 1.13 13.33
N VAL A 190 -1.81 0.06 12.58
CA VAL A 190 -2.68 -1.12 12.70
C VAL A 190 -2.57 -1.69 14.11
N GLU A 191 -3.71 -1.82 14.81
CA GLU A 191 -3.81 -2.46 16.13
C GLU A 191 -4.18 -3.94 15.95
N ASN A 192 -5.29 -4.19 15.29
CA ASN A 192 -5.72 -5.55 14.93
C ASN A 192 -5.90 -5.63 13.41
N PRO A 193 -5.28 -6.61 12.74
CA PRO A 193 -5.50 -6.84 11.32
C PRO A 193 -6.96 -7.18 11.02
N GLY A 194 -7.46 -6.68 9.90
CA GLY A 194 -8.79 -6.99 9.39
C GLY A 194 -8.90 -8.43 8.89
N LYS A 195 -10.11 -8.80 8.45
CA LYS A 195 -10.38 -10.13 7.94
C LYS A 195 -9.49 -10.45 6.74
N ASP A 196 -8.93 -11.67 6.73
CA ASP A 196 -8.05 -12.18 5.67
C ASP A 196 -6.75 -11.37 5.46
N ILE A 197 -6.40 -10.50 6.40
CA ILE A 197 -5.16 -9.70 6.39
C ILE A 197 -4.15 -10.29 7.37
N ARG A 198 -2.88 -10.33 6.96
CA ARG A 198 -1.73 -10.64 7.82
C ARG A 198 -0.72 -9.50 7.83
N ILE A 199 0.04 -9.41 8.91
CA ILE A 199 1.19 -8.52 9.03
C ILE A 199 2.34 -9.12 8.24
N SER A 200 3.04 -8.30 7.43
CA SER A 200 4.19 -8.71 6.62
C SER A 200 5.49 -7.98 6.97
N ALA A 201 5.42 -6.91 7.77
CA ALA A 201 6.59 -6.30 8.39
C ALA A 201 6.22 -5.67 9.74
N ILE A 202 7.23 -5.54 10.63
CA ILE A 202 7.09 -4.93 11.95
C ILE A 202 8.28 -4.00 12.24
N ALA A 203 8.04 -2.95 13.02
CA ALA A 203 9.08 -2.13 13.63
C ALA A 203 9.72 -2.87 14.84
N PRO A 204 10.87 -2.42 15.38
CA PRO A 204 11.52 -3.07 16.52
C PRO A 204 10.69 -3.13 17.80
N ASP A 205 9.72 -2.23 17.96
CA ASP A 205 8.76 -2.19 19.07
C ASP A 205 7.54 -3.08 18.85
N GLY A 206 7.44 -3.74 17.69
CA GLY A 206 6.34 -4.63 17.35
C GLY A 206 5.18 -3.97 16.61
N ILE A 207 5.23 -2.65 16.37
CA ILE A 207 4.23 -1.95 15.56
C ILE A 207 4.18 -2.54 14.14
N PRO A 208 2.97 -2.88 13.62
CA PRO A 208 2.81 -3.36 12.25
C PRO A 208 3.18 -2.31 11.21
N GLU A 209 4.09 -2.67 10.32
CA GLU A 209 4.63 -1.78 9.29
C GLU A 209 4.24 -2.16 7.87
N ALA A 210 3.76 -3.38 7.65
CA ALA A 210 3.16 -3.78 6.38
C ALA A 210 2.10 -4.85 6.58
N ILE A 211 1.13 -4.86 5.67
CA ILE A 211 0.03 -5.84 5.63
C ILE A 211 -0.22 -6.33 4.20
N GLU A 212 -0.74 -7.55 4.09
CA GLU A 212 -1.07 -8.21 2.82
C GLU A 212 -2.14 -9.28 3.03
N TRP A 213 -2.60 -9.96 1.98
CA TRP A 213 -3.52 -11.08 2.13
C TRP A 213 -2.89 -12.28 2.85
N VAL A 214 -3.63 -12.92 3.75
CA VAL A 214 -3.28 -14.24 4.32
C VAL A 214 -3.20 -15.29 3.21
N ASP A 215 -4.22 -15.33 2.35
CA ASP A 215 -4.29 -16.17 1.17
C ASP A 215 -4.69 -15.30 -0.03
N PRO A 216 -3.78 -15.10 -1.01
CA PRO A 216 -4.06 -14.33 -2.21
C PRO A 216 -4.89 -15.08 -3.26
N LYS A 217 -5.21 -16.38 -3.02
CA LYS A 217 -5.98 -17.19 -3.96
C LYS A 217 -7.32 -16.51 -4.27
N ASP A 218 -7.62 -16.41 -5.56
CA ASP A 218 -8.85 -15.79 -6.09
C ASP A 218 -9.04 -14.32 -5.74
N LYS A 219 -7.99 -13.64 -5.24
CA LYS A 219 -7.96 -12.20 -4.94
C LYS A 219 -7.03 -11.47 -5.91
N GLY A 220 -7.15 -10.14 -5.99
CA GLY A 220 -6.19 -9.28 -6.67
C GLY A 220 -4.91 -9.10 -5.86
N TYR A 221 -3.86 -8.61 -6.50
CA TYR A 221 -2.65 -8.19 -5.79
C TYR A 221 -3.00 -7.15 -4.73
N PHE A 222 -2.48 -7.36 -3.53
CA PHE A 222 -2.60 -6.40 -2.44
C PHE A 222 -1.36 -6.42 -1.57
N MET A 223 -0.81 -5.25 -1.38
CA MET A 223 0.25 -4.95 -0.41
C MET A 223 -0.01 -3.57 0.17
N ALA A 224 0.26 -3.37 1.45
CA ALA A 224 0.25 -2.03 2.01
C ALA A 224 1.38 -1.87 3.03
N VAL A 225 2.00 -0.70 3.03
CA VAL A 225 3.15 -0.35 3.87
C VAL A 225 2.85 0.90 4.68
N GLN A 226 3.35 0.94 5.93
CA GLN A 226 3.13 2.08 6.82
C GLN A 226 4.13 3.21 6.56
N TRP A 227 5.33 2.87 6.11
CA TRP A 227 6.35 3.85 5.73
C TRP A 227 6.05 4.54 4.40
N HIS A 228 6.91 5.48 4.01
CA HIS A 228 6.79 6.29 2.79
C HIS A 228 7.83 5.89 1.73
N PRO A 229 7.62 4.83 0.94
CA PRO A 229 8.57 4.40 -0.10
C PRO A 229 8.78 5.46 -1.18
N GLU A 230 7.81 6.35 -1.41
CA GLU A 230 7.87 7.47 -2.36
C GLU A 230 8.78 8.62 -1.91
N ARG A 231 9.29 8.57 -0.66
CA ARG A 231 10.26 9.53 -0.12
C ARG A 231 11.65 8.93 0.05
N MET A 232 11.83 7.69 -0.37
CA MET A 232 13.09 6.95 -0.23
C MET A 232 13.84 6.91 -1.57
N ASP A 233 15.14 6.62 -1.50
CA ASP A 233 15.92 6.29 -2.71
C ASP A 233 15.27 5.08 -3.41
N ILE A 234 15.05 5.18 -4.71
CA ILE A 234 14.47 4.10 -5.52
C ILE A 234 15.30 2.81 -5.51
N ARG A 235 16.60 2.91 -5.18
CA ARG A 235 17.51 1.77 -5.03
C ARG A 235 17.33 1.05 -3.68
N SER A 236 16.65 1.67 -2.73
CA SER A 236 16.34 1.01 -1.45
C SER A 236 15.53 -0.26 -1.69
N PRO A 237 15.87 -1.39 -1.03
CA PRO A 237 15.12 -2.64 -1.15
C PRO A 237 13.67 -2.52 -0.67
N LEU A 238 13.35 -1.51 0.15
CA LEU A 238 12.01 -1.24 0.67
C LEU A 238 11.29 -0.09 -0.06
N SER A 239 11.80 0.33 -1.24
CA SER A 239 11.17 1.35 -2.10
C SER A 239 10.98 0.83 -3.53
N GLY A 240 12.04 0.79 -4.33
CA GLY A 240 11.95 0.43 -5.75
C GLY A 240 11.35 -0.95 -6.03
N PRO A 241 11.72 -2.02 -5.30
CA PRO A 241 11.08 -3.33 -5.47
C PRO A 241 9.57 -3.30 -5.22
N VAL A 242 9.09 -2.53 -4.23
CA VAL A 242 7.65 -2.36 -3.95
C VAL A 242 6.92 -1.77 -5.15
N ALA A 243 7.45 -0.67 -5.73
CA ALA A 243 6.87 -0.06 -6.93
C ALA A 243 6.88 -1.02 -8.13
N ARG A 244 8.01 -1.69 -8.39
CA ARG A 244 8.14 -2.63 -9.51
C ARG A 244 7.16 -3.79 -9.42
N ALA A 245 7.03 -4.41 -8.25
CA ALA A 245 6.10 -5.52 -8.05
C ALA A 245 4.64 -5.09 -8.25
N PHE A 246 4.28 -3.92 -7.75
CA PHE A 246 2.95 -3.37 -7.93
C PHE A 246 2.66 -3.06 -9.41
N LEU A 247 3.58 -2.39 -10.12
CA LEU A 247 3.40 -2.10 -11.55
C LEU A 247 3.35 -3.38 -12.39
N GLN A 248 4.14 -4.41 -12.05
CA GLN A 248 4.06 -5.71 -12.70
C GLN A 248 2.67 -6.35 -12.51
N ALA A 249 2.08 -6.25 -11.33
CA ALA A 249 0.73 -6.71 -11.09
C ALA A 249 -0.31 -5.92 -11.91
N CYS A 250 -0.12 -4.60 -12.09
CA CYS A 250 -0.96 -3.77 -12.95
C CYS A 250 -0.89 -4.19 -14.43
N ILE A 251 0.31 -4.49 -14.95
CA ILE A 251 0.50 -5.01 -16.31
C ILE A 251 -0.30 -6.31 -16.50
N ILE A 252 -0.14 -7.26 -15.58
CA ILE A 252 -0.85 -8.53 -15.65
C ILE A 252 -2.37 -8.32 -15.61
N HIS A 253 -2.85 -7.46 -14.72
CA HIS A 253 -4.28 -7.15 -14.63
C HIS A 253 -4.81 -6.52 -15.91
N GLY A 254 -4.08 -5.57 -16.52
CA GLY A 254 -4.48 -4.91 -17.77
C GLY A 254 -4.56 -5.86 -18.96
N VAL A 255 -3.79 -6.95 -18.97
CA VAL A 255 -3.80 -7.97 -20.04
C VAL A 255 -4.98 -8.93 -19.91
N ILE A 256 -5.43 -9.23 -18.68
CA ILE A 256 -6.44 -10.26 -18.42
C ILE A 256 -7.86 -9.72 -18.24
N ARG A 257 -8.06 -8.40 -18.15
CA ARG A 257 -9.39 -7.76 -18.06
C ARG A 257 -9.92 -7.37 -19.51
#